data_33d6a349e6035978326cab9193bc1201
#
_entry.id   33d6a349e6035978326cab9193bc1201
#
_cell.length_a   1.000
_cell.length_b   1.000
_cell.length_c   1.000
_cell.angle_alpha   90.00
_cell.angle_beta   90.00
_cell.angle_gamma   90.00
#
_symmetry.space_group_name_H-M   'P 1'
#
loop_
_entity.id
_entity.type
_entity.pdbx_description
1 polymer ?
#
loop_
_entity_poly.entity_id
_entity_poly.type
_entity_poly.pdbx_seq_one_letter_code
_entity_poly.pdbx_strand_id
1 'polypeptide(L)' 'MSKVKIKLMRSPIDKTKRQKLTLVALGFRKVHQVVEHENIPQIQGMLRVVGHLVQVENV' A
#
# COMPACT_ATOMS: atom_id res chain seq x y z
N MET A 1 16.89 -4.17 -10.23
CA MET A 1 15.97 -3.18 -9.69
C MET A 1 15.01 -3.86 -8.75
N SER A 2 14.79 -3.25 -7.60
CA SER A 2 13.97 -3.92 -6.59
C SER A 2 12.50 -3.63 -6.77
N LYS A 3 11.71 -4.63 -6.46
CA LYS A 3 10.26 -4.52 -6.41
C LYS A 3 9.78 -4.88 -5.02
N VAL A 4 8.61 -4.39 -4.67
CA VAL A 4 7.97 -4.73 -3.41
C VAL A 4 6.59 -5.29 -3.67
N LYS A 5 6.20 -6.30 -2.93
CA LYS A 5 4.84 -6.81 -2.89
C LYS A 5 4.15 -6.22 -1.68
N ILE A 6 2.99 -5.66 -1.89
CA ILE A 6 2.24 -4.97 -0.85
C ILE A 6 0.88 -5.65 -0.74
N LYS A 7 0.56 -6.14 0.46
CA LYS A 7 -0.72 -6.78 0.73
C LYS A 7 -1.52 -5.92 1.69
N LEU A 8 -2.75 -5.60 1.32
CA LEU A 8 -3.64 -4.83 2.18
C LEU A 8 -4.21 -5.75 3.26
N MET A 9 -3.79 -5.52 4.51
CA MET A 9 -4.15 -6.40 5.63
C MET A 9 -5.40 -5.95 6.37
N ARG A 10 -5.76 -4.67 6.27
CA ARG A 10 -6.91 -4.12 6.99
C ARG A 10 -7.79 -3.30 6.07
N SER A 11 -9.09 -3.32 6.35
CA SER A 11 -10.04 -2.52 5.58
C SER A 11 -9.79 -1.01 5.81
N PRO A 12 -9.86 -0.19 4.76
CA PRO A 12 -9.71 1.26 4.91
C PRO A 12 -10.98 1.99 5.33
N ILE A 13 -12.03 1.28 5.70
CA ILE A 13 -13.35 1.88 5.94
C ILE A 13 -13.30 2.99 6.99
N ASP A 14 -12.58 2.76 8.11
CA ASP A 14 -12.53 3.73 9.21
C ASP A 14 -11.24 4.56 9.18
N LYS A 15 -10.58 4.64 8.04
CA LYS A 15 -9.30 5.33 7.92
C LYS A 15 -9.49 6.73 7.35
N THR A 16 -8.47 7.58 7.51
CA THR A 16 -8.52 8.94 7.01
C THR A 16 -8.66 8.95 5.50
N LYS A 17 -9.21 10.04 4.97
CA LYS A 17 -9.35 10.20 3.54
C LYS A 17 -7.99 10.09 2.83
N ARG A 18 -6.94 10.64 3.42
CA ARG A 18 -5.59 10.57 2.87
C ARG A 18 -5.13 9.12 2.73
N GLN A 19 -5.36 8.30 3.75
CA GLN A 19 -4.99 6.89 3.71
C GLN A 19 -5.77 6.14 2.64
N LYS A 20 -7.06 6.40 2.52
CA LYS A 20 -7.88 5.79 1.47
C LYS A 20 -7.39 6.16 0.08
N LEU A 21 -7.10 7.44 -0.14
CA LEU A 21 -6.60 7.91 -1.43
C LEU A 21 -5.23 7.29 -1.75
N THR A 22 -4.38 7.16 -0.75
CA THR A 22 -3.07 6.54 -0.93
C THR A 22 -3.22 5.07 -1.34
N LEU A 23 -4.13 4.34 -0.72
CA LEU A 23 -4.39 2.96 -1.09
C LEU A 23 -4.93 2.83 -2.52
N VAL A 24 -5.81 3.73 -2.92
CA VAL A 24 -6.33 3.76 -4.29
C VAL A 24 -5.20 4.06 -5.28
N ALA A 25 -4.32 5.00 -4.94
CA ALA A 25 -3.17 5.33 -5.79
C ALA A 25 -2.21 4.15 -5.94
N LEU A 26 -2.09 3.31 -4.91
CA LEU A 26 -1.30 2.08 -4.98
C LEU A 26 -1.97 0.98 -5.79
N GLY A 27 -3.26 1.10 -6.06
CA GLY A 27 -4.00 0.13 -6.85
C GLY A 27 -4.85 -0.83 -6.05
N PHE A 28 -5.02 -0.59 -4.76
CA PHE A 28 -5.86 -1.44 -3.92
C PHE A 28 -7.34 -1.12 -4.10
N ARG A 29 -8.14 -2.15 -4.19
CA ARG A 29 -9.60 -2.05 -4.26
C ARG A 29 -10.28 -2.91 -3.21
N LYS A 30 -9.58 -3.93 -2.71
CA LYS A 30 -10.12 -4.89 -1.76
C LYS A 30 -9.11 -5.16 -0.66
N VAL A 31 -9.62 -5.49 0.52
CA VAL A 31 -8.77 -6.02 1.58
C VAL A 31 -8.20 -7.38 1.14
N HIS A 32 -6.98 -7.66 1.59
CA HIS A 32 -6.21 -8.86 1.24
C HIS A 32 -5.75 -8.93 -0.22
N GLN A 33 -5.95 -7.86 -0.98
CA GLN A 33 -5.39 -7.77 -2.32
C GLN A 33 -3.88 -7.57 -2.24
N VAL A 34 -3.17 -8.14 -3.22
CA VAL A 34 -1.72 -7.98 -3.32
C VAL A 34 -1.41 -7.19 -4.59
N VAL A 35 -0.58 -6.19 -4.47
CA VAL A 35 -0.08 -5.43 -5.62
C VAL A 35 1.44 -5.40 -5.58
N GLU A 36 2.05 -5.21 -6.74
CA GLU A 36 3.50 -5.16 -6.89
C GLU A 36 3.89 -3.81 -7.48
N HIS A 37 4.88 -3.17 -6.87
CA HIS A 37 5.38 -1.87 -7.32
C HIS A 37 6.89 -1.84 -7.28
N GLU A 38 7.48 -0.93 -8.04
CA GLU A 38 8.90 -0.68 -7.95
C GLU A 38 9.22 0.02 -6.64
N ASN A 39 10.39 -0.31 -6.08
CA ASN A 39 10.84 0.30 -4.83
C ASN A 39 11.50 1.64 -5.12
N ILE A 40 10.68 2.64 -5.39
CA ILE A 40 11.11 4.00 -5.68
C ILE A 40 10.66 4.93 -4.55
N PRO A 41 11.31 6.12 -4.39
CA PRO A 41 10.96 7.02 -3.28
C PRO A 41 9.49 7.39 -3.21
N GLN A 42 8.82 7.53 -4.34
CA GLN A 42 7.40 7.83 -4.41
C GLN A 42 6.56 6.76 -3.72
N ILE A 43 6.85 5.50 -4.02
CA ILE A 43 6.15 4.36 -3.41
C ILE A 43 6.51 4.25 -1.94
N GLN A 44 7.77 4.48 -1.57
CA GLN A 44 8.18 4.47 -0.17
C GLN A 44 7.42 5.50 0.65
N GLY A 45 7.22 6.69 0.10
CA GLY A 45 6.43 7.73 0.76
C GLY A 45 4.98 7.32 0.97
N MET A 46 4.37 6.68 -0.02
CA MET A 46 3.01 6.17 0.10
C MET A 46 2.90 5.08 1.16
N LEU A 47 3.89 4.19 1.21
CA LEU A 47 3.90 3.11 2.18
C LEU A 47 4.02 3.62 3.62
N ARG A 48 4.70 4.74 3.83
CA ARG A 48 4.79 5.36 5.15
C ARG A 48 3.42 5.80 5.66
N VAL A 49 2.57 6.28 4.76
CA VAL A 49 1.23 6.76 5.12
C VAL A 49 0.34 5.60 5.56
N VAL A 50 0.45 4.45 4.90
CA VAL A 50 -0.44 3.32 5.12
C VAL A 50 0.28 2.08 5.69
N GLY A 51 1.49 2.26 6.17
CA GLY A 51 2.33 1.14 6.61
C GLY A 51 1.70 0.24 7.66
N HIS A 52 0.83 0.80 8.51
CA HIS A 52 0.14 0.02 9.53
C HIS A 52 -1.07 -0.75 8.99
N LEU A 53 -1.42 -0.53 7.73
CA LEU A 53 -2.55 -1.20 7.08
C LEU A 53 -2.12 -2.29 6.11
N VAL A 54 -0.86 -2.30 5.73
CA VAL A 54 -0.34 -3.19 4.70
C VAL A 54 0.85 -3.98 5.21
N GLN A 55 1.12 -5.09 4.53
CA GLN A 55 2.33 -5.87 4.72
C GLN A 55 3.17 -5.73 3.46
N VAL A 56 4.45 -5.40 3.63
CA VAL A 56 5.36 -5.18 2.52
C VAL A 56 6.42 -6.28 2.52
N GLU A 57 6.63 -6.88 1.36
CA GLU A 57 7.70 -7.86 1.15
C GLU A 57 8.59 -7.39 0.01
N ASN A 58 9.89 -7.52 0.20
CA ASN A 58 10.84 -7.30 -0.88
C ASN A 58 10.86 -8.54 -1.79
N VAL A 59 10.86 -8.29 -3.08
CA VAL A 59 10.87 -9.36 -4.08
C VAL A 59 12.26 -9.55 -4.66
#